data_f438399141097411c08adbb22190b071
#
_entry.id   f438399141097411c08adbb22190b071
#
_cell.length_a   1.000
_cell.length_b   1.000
_cell.length_c   1.000
_cell.angle_alpha   90.00
_cell.angle_beta   90.00
_cell.angle_gamma   90.00
#
_symmetry.space_group_name_H-M   'P 1'
#
loop_
_entity.id
_entity.type
_entity.pdbx_description
1 polymer ?
#
loop_
_entity_poly.entity_id
_entity_poly.type
_entity_poly.pdbx_seq_one_letter_code
_entity_poly.pdbx_strand_id
1 'polypeptide(L)'
;MSNVLDLADQTLFLGERATGATCLLQCVWVYDRAVDVGGLREFHRHLGRGRLSRRVERSALPFGRHRWVAAAECSPLEIVAPPREREDIDAWLDEQTHKRPHAERGPGWHLAMLPLTDGGAVVSLVTTHCLTDGVGLCEALADAGPPREVGGAGKPCARTRAKPRTTRSMSAAPSGPRPTTALPCRWRRSSSAPTTGTRAQPPWAAPATRCSPGWRATVGRVAPDGSVNIGMPVNERAPSDTRANAVTNVDVTLGSAAITTDLREIRAAIKRALVRHHDEPDERWALLPLVPLIPKPVFRRLLSVVTGGAATVVSSNLGALDPAANRPDGTDADYFAMKSVYPGVTAATMHRTNGALALLSGRVHGRVFISVLAYELGRHNSNEGLRQALSKTLSDFSLAATTGWHTVCPV
;
A
#
# COMPACT_ATOMS: atom_id res chain seq x y z
N MET A 1 5.52 6.42 -27.12
CA MET A 1 6.00 5.96 -25.79
C MET A 1 6.47 4.53 -25.91
N SER A 2 7.59 4.18 -25.28
CA SER A 2 8.10 2.79 -25.29
C SER A 2 7.19 1.90 -24.45
N ASN A 3 6.82 0.73 -24.96
CA ASN A 3 6.11 -0.29 -24.19
C ASN A 3 7.06 -1.29 -23.49
N VAL A 4 8.37 -1.04 -23.56
CA VAL A 4 9.37 -1.85 -22.86
C VAL A 4 9.34 -1.54 -21.37
N LEU A 5 9.38 -2.59 -20.53
CA LEU A 5 9.46 -2.39 -19.08
C LEU A 5 10.71 -1.57 -18.72
N ASP A 6 10.55 -0.66 -17.76
CA ASP A 6 11.70 -0.07 -17.09
C ASP A 6 12.54 -1.14 -16.39
N LEU A 7 13.82 -0.88 -16.16
CA LEU A 7 14.72 -1.85 -15.53
C LEU A 7 14.30 -2.16 -14.08
N ALA A 8 13.79 -1.16 -13.36
CA ALA A 8 13.27 -1.37 -12.02
C ALA A 8 12.03 -2.26 -12.04
N ASP A 9 11.08 -2.01 -12.96
CA ASP A 9 9.89 -2.85 -13.16
C ASP A 9 10.26 -4.28 -13.52
N GLN A 10 11.25 -4.43 -14.43
CA GLN A 10 11.73 -5.76 -14.82
C GLN A 10 12.39 -6.50 -13.65
N THR A 11 13.16 -5.79 -12.82
CA THR A 11 13.82 -6.36 -11.64
C THR A 11 12.79 -6.86 -10.64
N LEU A 12 11.75 -6.07 -10.36
CA LEU A 12 10.66 -6.46 -9.46
C LEU A 12 9.93 -7.70 -9.99
N PHE A 13 9.57 -7.70 -11.27
CA PHE A 13 8.92 -8.83 -11.92
C PHE A 13 9.77 -10.10 -11.90
N LEU A 14 11.07 -10.00 -12.18
CA LEU A 14 12.00 -11.13 -12.11
C LEU A 14 12.18 -11.63 -10.67
N GLY A 15 12.15 -10.72 -9.70
CA GLY A 15 12.19 -11.02 -8.27
C GLY A 15 10.99 -11.87 -7.83
N GLU A 16 9.78 -11.46 -8.17
CA GLU A 16 8.56 -12.24 -7.93
C GLU A 16 8.67 -13.65 -8.54
N ARG A 17 9.08 -13.73 -9.78
CA ARG A 17 9.24 -15.01 -10.48
C ARG A 17 10.33 -15.90 -9.89
N ALA A 18 11.41 -15.31 -9.39
CA ALA A 18 12.52 -16.06 -8.82
C ALA A 18 12.19 -16.61 -7.43
N THR A 19 11.48 -15.85 -6.62
CA THR A 19 11.18 -16.19 -5.22
C THR A 19 9.83 -16.88 -5.05
N GLY A 20 8.88 -16.66 -5.96
CA GLY A 20 7.48 -17.03 -5.81
C GLY A 20 6.74 -16.16 -4.77
N ALA A 21 7.39 -15.17 -4.19
CA ALA A 21 6.81 -14.24 -3.26
C ALA A 21 6.21 -13.04 -4.02
N THR A 22 4.91 -12.86 -3.91
CA THR A 22 4.18 -11.75 -4.53
C THR A 22 3.97 -10.65 -3.50
N CYS A 23 4.32 -9.42 -3.86
CA CYS A 23 3.89 -8.24 -3.13
C CYS A 23 2.59 -7.72 -3.75
N LEU A 24 1.55 -7.58 -2.93
CA LEU A 24 0.28 -7.00 -3.33
C LEU A 24 0.07 -5.66 -2.63
N LEU A 25 -0.55 -4.73 -3.34
CA LEU A 25 -1.13 -3.52 -2.76
C LEU A 25 -2.64 -3.73 -2.63
N GLN A 26 -3.18 -3.44 -1.46
CA GLN A 26 -4.61 -3.51 -1.19
C GLN A 26 -5.12 -2.14 -0.75
N CYS A 27 -6.04 -1.55 -1.53
CA CYS A 27 -6.81 -0.39 -1.14
C CYS A 27 -8.14 -0.86 -0.53
N VAL A 28 -8.54 -0.18 0.53
CA VAL A 28 -9.76 -0.48 1.27
C VAL A 28 -10.54 0.82 1.47
N TRP A 29 -11.81 0.79 1.09
CA TRP A 29 -12.78 1.85 1.37
C TRP A 29 -13.88 1.27 2.24
N VAL A 30 -14.21 1.94 3.34
CA VAL A 30 -15.32 1.55 4.21
C VAL A 30 -16.34 2.66 4.21
N TYR A 31 -17.59 2.28 4.03
CA TYR A 31 -18.73 3.15 4.04
C TYR A 31 -19.65 2.78 5.20
N ASP A 32 -20.08 3.79 5.96
CA ASP A 32 -21.11 3.62 7.00
C ASP A 32 -22.53 3.68 6.40
N ARG A 33 -22.64 3.47 5.11
CA ARG A 33 -23.85 3.43 4.27
C ARG A 33 -23.70 2.43 3.14
N ALA A 34 -24.78 2.14 2.44
CA ALA A 34 -24.72 1.32 1.23
C ALA A 34 -23.91 2.02 0.11
N VAL A 35 -23.14 1.24 -0.62
CA VAL A 35 -22.37 1.66 -1.81
C VAL A 35 -23.28 1.76 -3.02
N ASP A 36 -23.13 2.81 -3.84
CA ASP A 36 -23.72 2.84 -5.17
C ASP A 36 -23.03 1.84 -6.09
N VAL A 37 -23.69 0.70 -6.29
CA VAL A 37 -23.20 -0.37 -7.17
C VAL A 37 -23.08 0.09 -8.62
N GLY A 38 -23.88 1.07 -9.04
CA GLY A 38 -23.79 1.66 -10.38
C GLY A 38 -22.47 2.41 -10.57
N GLY A 39 -22.18 3.32 -9.66
CA GLY A 39 -20.92 4.07 -9.62
C GLY A 39 -19.70 3.13 -9.49
N LEU A 40 -19.80 2.11 -8.63
CA LEU A 40 -18.71 1.14 -8.47
C LEU A 40 -18.44 0.33 -9.75
N ARG A 41 -19.46 -0.01 -10.52
CA ARG A 41 -19.30 -0.67 -11.84
C ARG A 41 -18.64 0.26 -12.86
N GLU A 42 -18.96 1.52 -12.81
CA GLU A 42 -18.33 2.51 -13.68
C GLU A 42 -16.84 2.70 -13.33
N PHE A 43 -16.52 2.82 -12.06
CA PHE A 43 -15.15 2.83 -11.56
C PHE A 43 -14.36 1.59 -11.99
N HIS A 44 -14.95 0.39 -11.83
CA HIS A 44 -14.36 -0.88 -12.28
C HIS A 44 -14.06 -0.86 -13.79
N ARG A 45 -15.00 -0.35 -14.60
CA ARG A 45 -14.83 -0.21 -16.06
C ARG A 45 -13.69 0.76 -16.41
N HIS A 46 -13.54 1.85 -15.67
CA HIS A 46 -12.45 2.81 -15.86
C HIS A 46 -11.10 2.23 -15.47
N LEU A 47 -11.00 1.53 -14.33
CA LEU A 47 -9.78 0.79 -13.96
C LEU A 47 -9.34 -0.19 -15.05
N GLY A 48 -10.30 -0.90 -15.66
CA GLY A 48 -10.06 -1.83 -16.76
C GLY A 48 -9.62 -1.18 -18.07
N ARG A 49 -9.62 0.14 -18.18
CA ARG A 49 -9.14 0.92 -19.34
C ARG A 49 -7.92 1.80 -19.00
N GLY A 50 -7.63 1.94 -17.71
CA GLY A 50 -6.57 2.77 -17.19
C GLY A 50 -5.21 2.08 -17.11
N ARG A 51 -4.33 2.61 -16.26
CA ARG A 51 -2.94 2.13 -16.07
C ARG A 51 -2.87 0.66 -15.61
N LEU A 52 -3.89 0.17 -14.93
CA LEU A 52 -3.95 -1.21 -14.44
C LEU A 52 -4.37 -2.22 -15.51
N SER A 53 -4.81 -1.77 -16.70
CA SER A 53 -5.27 -2.63 -17.79
C SER A 53 -4.15 -3.26 -18.62
N ARG A 54 -2.93 -3.33 -18.08
CA ARG A 54 -1.75 -3.88 -18.74
C ARG A 54 -1.27 -5.15 -18.06
N ARG A 55 -0.53 -5.96 -18.80
CA ARG A 55 0.18 -7.13 -18.30
C ARG A 55 1.62 -7.15 -18.85
N VAL A 56 2.47 -7.92 -18.21
CA VAL A 56 3.82 -8.15 -18.68
C VAL A 56 3.82 -9.27 -19.72
N GLU A 57 4.33 -8.98 -20.90
CA GLU A 57 4.68 -9.98 -21.90
C GLU A 57 6.20 -10.21 -21.86
N ARG A 58 6.58 -11.49 -21.65
CA ARG A 58 8.00 -11.84 -21.61
C ARG A 58 8.64 -11.77 -23.00
N SER A 59 9.88 -11.31 -23.03
CA SER A 59 10.71 -11.47 -24.21
C SER A 59 10.91 -12.95 -24.55
N ALA A 60 10.82 -13.30 -25.81
CA ALA A 60 11.19 -14.63 -26.30
C ALA A 60 12.73 -14.82 -26.30
N LEU A 61 13.49 -13.73 -26.31
CA LEU A 61 14.94 -13.78 -26.29
C LEU A 61 15.44 -14.00 -24.85
N PRO A 62 16.41 -14.85 -24.62
CA PRO A 62 17.15 -14.93 -23.37
C PRO A 62 17.68 -13.52 -23.03
N PHE A 63 17.54 -13.10 -21.77
CA PHE A 63 17.99 -11.80 -21.26
C PHE A 63 17.32 -10.58 -21.92
N GLY A 64 16.30 -10.77 -22.77
CA GLY A 64 15.58 -9.70 -23.43
C GLY A 64 14.73 -8.87 -22.48
N ARG A 65 14.52 -7.61 -22.86
CA ARG A 65 13.61 -6.69 -22.15
C ARG A 65 12.17 -7.14 -22.35
N HIS A 66 11.42 -7.21 -21.27
CA HIS A 66 9.99 -7.51 -21.27
C HIS A 66 9.18 -6.28 -21.73
N ARG A 67 7.92 -6.49 -22.04
CA ARG A 67 7.04 -5.43 -22.59
C ARG A 67 5.73 -5.35 -21.84
N TRP A 68 5.19 -4.15 -21.79
CA TRP A 68 3.80 -3.93 -21.42
C TRP A 68 2.92 -4.18 -22.64
N VAL A 69 1.89 -5.00 -22.46
CA VAL A 69 0.83 -5.24 -23.44
C VAL A 69 -0.53 -5.06 -22.76
N ALA A 70 -1.56 -4.79 -23.55
CA ALA A 70 -2.92 -4.72 -23.01
C ALA A 70 -3.31 -6.07 -22.38
N ALA A 71 -3.96 -6.02 -21.22
CA ALA A 71 -4.56 -7.21 -20.64
C ALA A 71 -5.75 -7.65 -21.52
N ALA A 72 -5.84 -8.95 -21.80
CA ALA A 72 -6.93 -9.48 -22.60
C ALA A 72 -8.28 -9.45 -21.85
N GLU A 73 -8.23 -9.59 -20.54
CA GLU A 73 -9.40 -9.67 -19.67
C GLU A 73 -9.21 -8.85 -18.40
N CYS A 74 -10.29 -8.24 -17.92
CA CYS A 74 -10.36 -7.65 -16.58
C CYS A 74 -10.98 -8.67 -15.62
N SER A 75 -10.55 -8.62 -14.34
CA SER A 75 -11.24 -9.35 -13.29
C SER A 75 -12.68 -8.86 -13.19
N PRO A 76 -13.69 -9.74 -13.09
CA PRO A 76 -15.07 -9.29 -12.86
C PRO A 76 -15.18 -8.60 -11.50
N LEU A 77 -16.07 -7.60 -11.40
CA LEU A 77 -16.43 -7.02 -10.11
C LEU A 77 -17.13 -8.10 -9.27
N GLU A 78 -16.54 -8.43 -8.12
CA GLU A 78 -17.12 -9.37 -7.15
C GLU A 78 -18.01 -8.62 -6.17
N ILE A 79 -19.28 -9.04 -6.03
CA ILE A 79 -20.18 -8.56 -4.99
C ILE A 79 -20.51 -9.77 -4.12
N VAL A 80 -20.07 -9.72 -2.87
CA VAL A 80 -20.23 -10.82 -1.91
C VAL A 80 -21.68 -10.90 -1.44
N ALA A 81 -22.18 -12.11 -1.28
CA ALA A 81 -23.49 -12.40 -0.70
C ALA A 81 -23.38 -13.71 0.12
N PRO A 82 -24.00 -13.80 1.31
CA PRO A 82 -24.77 -12.76 1.99
C PRO A 82 -23.90 -11.64 2.62
N PRO A 83 -24.51 -10.55 3.13
CA PRO A 83 -23.83 -9.56 3.95
C PRO A 83 -23.12 -10.19 5.16
N ARG A 84 -22.03 -9.55 5.63
CA ARG A 84 -21.29 -10.02 6.84
C ARG A 84 -21.28 -8.96 7.92
N GLU A 85 -20.90 -9.38 9.12
CA GLU A 85 -20.72 -8.45 10.24
C GLU A 85 -19.46 -7.60 10.05
N ARG A 86 -19.42 -6.44 10.72
CA ARG A 86 -18.28 -5.51 10.63
C ARG A 86 -16.99 -6.11 11.18
N GLU A 87 -17.09 -7.00 12.13
CA GLU A 87 -15.98 -7.77 12.72
C GLU A 87 -15.30 -8.71 11.70
N ASP A 88 -16.02 -9.13 10.67
CA ASP A 88 -15.51 -10.01 9.62
C ASP A 88 -14.69 -9.28 8.55
N ILE A 89 -14.63 -7.94 8.60
CA ILE A 89 -13.94 -7.13 7.58
C ILE A 89 -12.49 -7.59 7.41
N ASP A 90 -11.74 -7.74 8.49
CA ASP A 90 -10.32 -8.12 8.41
C ASP A 90 -10.13 -9.51 7.80
N ALA A 91 -10.99 -10.46 8.15
CA ALA A 91 -10.98 -11.82 7.59
C ALA A 91 -11.30 -11.79 6.09
N TRP A 92 -12.34 -11.04 5.70
CA TRP A 92 -12.71 -10.89 4.29
C TRP A 92 -11.62 -10.18 3.48
N LEU A 93 -10.99 -9.14 4.01
CA LEU A 93 -9.87 -8.47 3.35
C LEU A 93 -8.69 -9.41 3.12
N ASP A 94 -8.44 -10.34 4.04
CA ASP A 94 -7.42 -11.37 3.87
C ASP A 94 -7.84 -12.36 2.76
N GLU A 95 -9.10 -12.80 2.71
CA GLU A 95 -9.64 -13.62 1.61
C GLU A 95 -9.39 -12.98 0.24
N GLN A 96 -9.56 -11.65 0.12
CA GLN A 96 -9.33 -10.95 -1.14
C GLN A 96 -7.86 -11.03 -1.61
N THR A 97 -6.90 -11.09 -0.69
CA THR A 97 -5.47 -11.22 -1.05
C THR A 97 -5.15 -12.58 -1.66
N HIS A 98 -5.99 -13.60 -1.43
CA HIS A 98 -5.83 -14.95 -1.98
C HIS A 98 -6.31 -15.07 -3.44
N LYS A 99 -6.97 -14.06 -4.00
CA LYS A 99 -7.31 -14.01 -5.44
C LYS A 99 -6.05 -13.97 -6.33
N ARG A 100 -4.90 -13.61 -5.75
CA ARG A 100 -3.55 -13.64 -6.36
C ARG A 100 -3.50 -12.98 -7.74
N PRO A 101 -3.77 -11.67 -7.86
CA PRO A 101 -3.54 -10.95 -9.10
C PRO A 101 -2.13 -11.20 -9.63
N HIS A 102 -2.00 -11.36 -10.95
CA HIS A 102 -0.71 -11.77 -11.53
C HIS A 102 -0.35 -10.89 -12.74
N ALA A 103 0.85 -10.30 -12.71
CA ALA A 103 1.28 -9.34 -13.72
C ALA A 103 1.45 -9.93 -15.14
N GLU A 104 1.75 -11.21 -15.27
CA GLU A 104 1.98 -11.88 -16.56
C GLU A 104 0.74 -12.59 -17.10
N ARG A 105 0.05 -13.35 -16.23
CA ARG A 105 -1.07 -14.20 -16.65
C ARG A 105 -2.40 -13.48 -16.60
N GLY A 106 -2.47 -12.34 -15.87
CA GLY A 106 -3.67 -11.58 -15.63
C GLY A 106 -4.77 -12.35 -14.89
N PRO A 107 -5.84 -11.66 -14.45
CA PRO A 107 -5.88 -10.22 -14.29
C PRO A 107 -4.89 -9.74 -13.23
N GLY A 108 -4.32 -8.55 -13.46
CA GLY A 108 -3.31 -7.98 -12.55
C GLY A 108 -3.91 -7.30 -11.32
N TRP A 109 -5.23 -7.22 -11.21
CA TRP A 109 -5.96 -6.63 -10.10
C TRP A 109 -7.33 -7.28 -9.94
N HIS A 110 -7.93 -7.12 -8.75
CA HIS A 110 -9.26 -7.61 -8.42
C HIS A 110 -9.99 -6.60 -7.56
N LEU A 111 -11.25 -6.28 -7.91
CA LEU A 111 -12.14 -5.38 -7.18
C LEU A 111 -13.31 -6.17 -6.63
N ALA A 112 -13.55 -6.03 -5.33
CA ALA A 112 -14.64 -6.70 -4.63
C ALA A 112 -15.38 -5.75 -3.69
N MET A 113 -16.66 -6.00 -3.44
CA MET A 113 -17.50 -5.32 -2.49
C MET A 113 -18.15 -6.31 -1.53
N LEU A 114 -18.10 -6.01 -0.24
CA LEU A 114 -18.78 -6.71 0.84
C LEU A 114 -19.86 -5.81 1.42
N PRO A 115 -21.15 -6.13 1.28
CA PRO A 115 -22.20 -5.50 2.06
C PRO A 115 -22.08 -5.90 3.53
N LEU A 116 -22.38 -4.99 4.45
CA LEU A 116 -22.42 -5.23 5.88
C LEU A 116 -23.87 -5.33 6.39
N THR A 117 -24.07 -6.09 7.46
CA THR A 117 -25.39 -6.28 8.09
C THR A 117 -25.94 -5.00 8.73
N ASP A 118 -25.05 -4.06 9.12
CA ASP A 118 -25.40 -2.74 9.65
C ASP A 118 -25.82 -1.72 8.58
N GLY A 119 -25.91 -2.14 7.30
CA GLY A 119 -26.23 -1.29 6.17
C GLY A 119 -25.04 -0.57 5.55
N GLY A 120 -23.85 -0.73 6.10
CA GLY A 120 -22.59 -0.26 5.54
C GLY A 120 -22.07 -1.17 4.41
N ALA A 121 -20.90 -0.84 3.89
CA ALA A 121 -20.22 -1.67 2.92
C ALA A 121 -18.71 -1.47 2.93
N VAL A 122 -17.98 -2.45 2.45
CA VAL A 122 -16.52 -2.39 2.24
C VAL A 122 -16.20 -2.69 0.79
N VAL A 123 -15.32 -1.87 0.20
CA VAL A 123 -14.75 -2.11 -1.13
C VAL A 123 -13.27 -2.41 -0.98
N SER A 124 -12.79 -3.44 -1.66
CA SER A 124 -11.38 -3.84 -1.68
C SER A 124 -10.87 -3.93 -3.10
N LEU A 125 -9.80 -3.22 -3.41
CA LEU A 125 -9.02 -3.39 -4.63
C LEU A 125 -7.67 -4.02 -4.27
N VAL A 126 -7.37 -5.17 -4.83
CA VAL A 126 -6.07 -5.83 -4.70
C VAL A 126 -5.36 -5.81 -6.05
N THR A 127 -4.10 -5.39 -6.08
CA THR A 127 -3.28 -5.39 -7.30
C THR A 127 -1.88 -5.89 -7.02
N THR A 128 -1.22 -6.50 -8.01
CA THR A 128 0.20 -6.84 -7.88
C THR A 128 1.07 -5.59 -7.94
N HIS A 129 2.06 -5.50 -7.05
CA HIS A 129 3.02 -4.38 -7.02
C HIS A 129 3.86 -4.29 -8.31
N CYS A 130 3.94 -5.37 -9.10
CA CYS A 130 4.57 -5.32 -10.42
C CYS A 130 3.88 -4.37 -11.40
N LEU A 131 2.58 -4.10 -11.24
CA LEU A 131 1.83 -3.21 -12.13
C LEU A 131 1.89 -1.74 -11.72
N THR A 132 2.14 -1.47 -10.44
CA THR A 132 2.11 -0.10 -9.92
C THR A 132 2.75 -0.04 -8.53
N ASP A 133 3.39 1.08 -8.22
CA ASP A 133 3.71 1.48 -6.85
C ASP A 133 2.50 2.17 -6.18
N GLY A 134 2.67 2.52 -4.89
CA GLY A 134 1.58 3.14 -4.12
C GLY A 134 1.11 4.48 -4.69
N VAL A 135 2.02 5.32 -5.19
CA VAL A 135 1.67 6.62 -5.80
C VAL A 135 0.99 6.41 -7.15
N GLY A 136 1.56 5.55 -8.00
CA GLY A 136 0.95 5.20 -9.29
C GLY A 136 -0.44 4.56 -9.13
N LEU A 137 -0.67 3.80 -8.04
CA LEU A 137 -2.00 3.29 -7.71
C LEU A 137 -2.95 4.43 -7.34
N CYS A 138 -2.52 5.38 -6.49
CA CYS A 138 -3.35 6.55 -6.16
C CYS A 138 -3.74 7.36 -7.41
N GLU A 139 -2.81 7.54 -8.36
CA GLU A 139 -3.11 8.18 -9.65
C GLU A 139 -4.13 7.36 -10.46
N ALA A 140 -3.96 6.03 -10.54
CA ALA A 140 -4.89 5.16 -11.25
C ALA A 140 -6.31 5.18 -10.65
N LEU A 141 -6.41 5.27 -9.32
CA LEU A 141 -7.68 5.41 -8.62
C LEU A 141 -8.34 6.77 -8.90
N ALA A 142 -7.56 7.84 -8.90
CA ALA A 142 -8.06 9.18 -9.21
C ALA A 142 -8.53 9.30 -10.66
N ASP A 143 -7.78 8.70 -11.60
CA ASP A 143 -8.16 8.66 -13.02
C ASP A 143 -9.42 7.83 -13.28
N ALA A 144 -9.67 6.82 -12.46
CA ALA A 144 -10.86 5.96 -12.56
C ALA A 144 -12.09 6.52 -11.83
N GLY A 145 -11.87 7.42 -10.87
CA GLY A 145 -12.93 8.10 -10.14
C GLY A 145 -13.75 9.04 -11.04
N PRO A 146 -14.91 9.50 -10.57
CA PRO A 146 -15.73 10.42 -11.33
C PRO A 146 -14.96 11.71 -11.62
N PRO A 147 -15.13 12.31 -12.84
CA PRO A 147 -14.55 13.60 -13.15
C PRO A 147 -14.93 14.62 -12.08
N ARG A 148 -13.99 15.50 -11.74
CA ARG A 148 -14.27 16.63 -10.86
C ARG A 148 -15.47 17.40 -11.42
N GLU A 149 -16.58 17.46 -10.69
CA GLU A 149 -17.63 18.42 -11.01
C GLU A 149 -17.05 19.84 -10.85
N VAL A 150 -16.65 20.41 -11.95
CA VAL A 150 -16.56 21.87 -12.06
C VAL A 150 -18.01 22.34 -12.13
N GLY A 151 -18.51 22.89 -11.05
CA GLY A 151 -19.88 23.21 -10.76
C GLY A 151 -20.78 23.44 -11.97
N GLY A 152 -21.86 22.68 -12.09
CA GLY A 152 -22.88 22.86 -13.10
C GLY A 152 -23.79 21.64 -13.27
N ALA A 153 -25.07 21.87 -13.09
CA ALA A 153 -26.15 20.90 -13.04
C ALA A 153 -26.39 20.09 -14.32
N GLY A 154 -26.81 18.83 -14.17
CA GLY A 154 -27.40 18.04 -15.25
C GLY A 154 -27.72 16.61 -14.83
N LYS A 155 -29.00 16.30 -14.72
CA LYS A 155 -29.62 15.00 -14.38
C LYS A 155 -29.83 14.10 -15.59
N PRO A 156 -30.43 12.89 -15.40
CA PRO A 156 -29.87 11.56 -15.54
C PRO A 156 -30.53 10.74 -16.67
N CYS A 157 -30.06 9.55 -17.00
CA CYS A 157 -30.94 8.51 -17.53
C CYS A 157 -30.42 7.07 -17.52
N ALA A 158 -31.24 6.25 -16.98
CA ALA A 158 -31.84 4.98 -17.40
C ALA A 158 -31.11 3.64 -17.19
N ARG A 159 -31.87 2.81 -16.55
CA ARG A 159 -31.71 1.40 -16.11
C ARG A 159 -31.48 0.41 -17.24
N THR A 160 -30.67 -0.59 -16.99
CA THR A 160 -30.88 -1.94 -17.51
C THR A 160 -30.52 -3.02 -16.47
N ARG A 161 -31.38 -4.00 -16.37
CA ARG A 161 -31.43 -5.07 -15.37
C ARG A 161 -30.71 -6.31 -15.92
N ALA A 162 -29.79 -6.91 -15.16
CA ALA A 162 -29.27 -8.25 -15.44
C ALA A 162 -29.26 -9.13 -14.19
N LYS A 163 -29.62 -10.40 -14.36
CA LYS A 163 -29.81 -11.40 -13.30
C LYS A 163 -28.50 -11.98 -12.78
N PRO A 164 -28.40 -12.38 -11.50
CA PRO A 164 -27.20 -12.96 -10.92
C PRO A 164 -27.07 -14.45 -11.22
N ARG A 165 -25.82 -14.89 -11.44
CA ARG A 165 -25.42 -16.30 -11.49
C ARG A 165 -24.63 -16.62 -10.22
N THR A 166 -25.07 -17.62 -9.50
CA THR A 166 -24.43 -18.15 -8.29
C THR A 166 -23.27 -19.07 -8.65
N THR A 167 -22.10 -18.83 -8.08
CA THR A 167 -20.96 -19.76 -8.10
C THR A 167 -20.62 -20.22 -6.70
N ARG A 168 -20.43 -21.52 -6.56
CA ARG A 168 -20.19 -22.28 -5.33
C ARG A 168 -18.74 -22.13 -4.89
N SER A 169 -18.53 -21.74 -3.63
CA SER A 169 -17.22 -21.59 -2.99
C SER A 169 -16.68 -22.94 -2.50
N MET A 170 -15.42 -23.23 -2.80
CA MET A 170 -14.66 -24.30 -2.15
C MET A 170 -13.81 -23.73 -1.04
N SER A 171 -13.99 -24.27 0.16
CA SER A 171 -13.30 -23.94 1.39
C SER A 171 -11.86 -24.46 1.37
N ALA A 172 -10.88 -23.61 1.65
CA ALA A 172 -9.49 -23.99 1.88
C ALA A 172 -9.11 -23.80 3.36
N ALA A 173 -8.35 -24.76 3.90
CA ALA A 173 -7.94 -24.85 5.29
C ALA A 173 -6.99 -23.71 5.72
N PRO A 174 -6.91 -23.40 7.04
CA PRO A 174 -6.16 -22.25 7.55
C PRO A 174 -4.66 -22.53 7.56
N SER A 175 -3.90 -21.66 6.94
CA SER A 175 -2.44 -21.60 7.02
C SER A 175 -2.03 -20.58 8.09
N GLY A 176 -1.08 -20.93 8.92
CA GLY A 176 -0.59 -20.28 10.15
C GLY A 176 -0.38 -18.75 10.18
N PRO A 177 0.12 -18.20 11.30
CA PRO A 177 -0.06 -16.81 11.69
C PRO A 177 0.52 -15.81 10.69
N ARG A 178 -0.31 -14.85 10.29
CA ARG A 178 -0.03 -13.81 9.31
C ARG A 178 0.06 -12.44 9.99
N PRO A 179 1.05 -11.61 9.65
CA PRO A 179 1.13 -10.25 10.16
C PRO A 179 0.60 -9.24 9.15
N THR A 180 -0.59 -8.71 9.31
CA THR A 180 -1.00 -7.50 8.58
C THR A 180 -2.21 -6.84 9.23
N THR A 181 -2.07 -5.59 9.64
CA THR A 181 -3.18 -4.77 10.11
C THR A 181 -3.16 -3.42 9.40
N ALA A 182 -4.28 -3.06 8.76
CA ALA A 182 -4.51 -1.71 8.26
C ALA A 182 -5.29 -0.95 9.33
N LEU A 183 -4.83 0.23 9.71
CA LEU A 183 -5.44 1.05 10.73
C LEU A 183 -5.79 2.42 10.16
N PRO A 184 -7.06 2.81 10.03
CA PRO A 184 -7.43 4.19 9.81
C PRO A 184 -7.18 5.00 11.08
N CYS A 185 -6.37 6.05 10.95
CA CYS A 185 -6.08 6.98 12.04
C CYS A 185 -6.78 8.31 11.75
N ARG A 186 -7.66 8.76 12.64
CA ARG A 186 -8.38 10.05 12.52
C ARG A 186 -7.69 11.09 13.38
N TRP A 187 -7.17 12.15 12.77
CA TRP A 187 -6.59 13.28 13.47
C TRP A 187 -7.41 14.56 13.25
N ARG A 188 -7.84 15.23 14.34
CA ARG A 188 -8.38 16.59 14.32
C ARG A 188 -7.29 17.58 14.71
N ARG A 189 -7.13 18.65 13.93
CA ARG A 189 -6.37 19.82 14.35
C ARG A 189 -7.13 20.56 15.43
N SER A 190 -6.49 20.87 16.56
CA SER A 190 -6.88 22.00 17.37
C SER A 190 -6.44 23.29 16.63
N SER A 191 -7.39 24.20 16.47
CA SER A 191 -7.20 25.45 15.76
C SER A 191 -6.37 26.42 16.59
N SER A 192 -5.06 26.52 16.29
CA SER A 192 -4.27 27.74 16.51
C SER A 192 -2.90 27.56 15.85
N ALA A 193 -2.67 28.19 14.69
CA ALA A 193 -1.34 28.37 14.14
C ALA A 193 -1.29 29.68 13.32
N PRO A 194 -0.23 30.49 13.48
CA PRO A 194 -0.02 31.70 12.69
C PRO A 194 0.51 31.34 11.29
N THR A 195 -0.01 32.08 10.32
CA THR A 195 0.44 32.14 8.93
C THR A 195 1.76 32.87 8.81
N THR A 196 2.81 32.20 8.31
CA THR A 196 3.90 32.87 7.57
C THR A 196 4.51 31.90 6.59
N GLY A 197 4.67 32.38 5.35
CA GLY A 197 5.02 31.58 4.19
C GLY A 197 6.47 31.12 4.17
N THR A 198 6.63 29.89 3.83
CA THR A 198 7.71 29.27 3.08
C THR A 198 7.21 27.90 2.64
N ARG A 199 7.56 27.48 1.44
CA ARG A 199 7.17 26.19 0.83
C ARG A 199 7.80 25.03 1.61
N ALA A 200 7.31 24.82 2.83
CA ALA A 200 7.70 23.72 3.72
C ALA A 200 6.85 22.49 3.36
N GLN A 201 7.50 21.34 3.31
CA GLN A 201 6.77 20.06 3.29
C GLN A 201 5.70 20.09 4.40
N PRO A 202 4.48 19.68 4.08
CA PRO A 202 3.38 19.83 5.02
C PRO A 202 3.69 19.07 6.33
N PRO A 203 3.34 19.61 7.49
CA PRO A 203 3.71 19.07 8.81
C PRO A 203 3.21 17.66 9.10
N TRP A 204 2.37 17.10 8.24
CA TRP A 204 1.79 15.75 8.36
C TRP A 204 2.66 14.63 7.70
N ALA A 205 3.60 14.94 6.81
CA ALA A 205 4.56 13.94 6.28
C ALA A 205 5.37 13.27 7.40
N ALA A 206 5.38 13.90 8.54
CA ALA A 206 6.13 13.49 9.69
C ALA A 206 5.51 12.43 10.62
N PRO A 207 4.19 12.22 10.80
CA PRO A 207 3.72 11.30 11.84
C PRO A 207 4.15 9.86 11.61
N ALA A 208 3.95 9.30 10.42
CA ALA A 208 4.31 7.91 10.15
C ALA A 208 5.81 7.66 10.24
N THR A 209 6.62 8.55 9.63
CA THR A 209 8.08 8.50 9.72
C THR A 209 8.57 8.81 11.13
N ARG A 210 7.86 9.65 11.88
CA ARG A 210 8.19 10.02 13.27
C ARG A 210 7.88 8.91 14.26
N CYS A 211 6.82 8.15 14.05
CA CYS A 211 6.48 7.02 14.91
C CYS A 211 7.41 5.82 14.70
N SER A 212 8.09 5.73 13.53
CA SER A 212 8.95 4.60 13.19
C SER A 212 10.04 4.29 14.25
N PRO A 213 10.77 5.26 14.82
CA PRO A 213 11.76 4.97 15.86
C PRO A 213 11.15 4.48 17.18
N GLY A 214 10.05 5.09 17.63
CA GLY A 214 9.36 4.66 18.85
C GLY A 214 8.83 3.22 18.71
N TRP A 215 8.38 2.86 17.52
CA TRP A 215 7.93 1.51 17.18
C TRP A 215 9.04 0.49 17.22
N ARG A 216 10.24 0.82 16.79
CA ARG A 216 11.38 -0.08 16.86
C ARG A 216 11.80 -0.41 18.28
N ALA A 217 11.80 0.56 19.16
CA ALA A 217 12.04 0.30 20.58
C ALA A 217 10.99 -0.68 21.15
N THR A 218 9.77 -0.63 20.62
CA THR A 218 8.68 -1.53 21.03
C THR A 218 8.78 -2.90 20.36
N VAL A 219 9.34 -3.01 19.13
CA VAL A 219 9.40 -4.26 18.33
C VAL A 219 10.81 -4.87 18.27
N GLY A 220 11.76 -4.42 19.10
CA GLY A 220 13.08 -5.05 19.25
C GLY A 220 14.06 -4.86 18.08
N ARG A 221 13.85 -3.88 17.20
CA ARG A 221 14.70 -3.65 16.02
C ARG A 221 15.69 -2.53 16.15
N VAL A 222 16.24 -2.35 17.32
CA VAL A 222 17.34 -1.43 17.58
C VAL A 222 18.65 -2.17 17.35
N ALA A 223 19.58 -1.58 16.59
CA ALA A 223 20.91 -2.12 16.44
C ALA A 223 21.67 -2.09 17.77
N PRO A 224 22.76 -2.87 17.94
CA PRO A 224 23.52 -2.92 19.19
C PRO A 224 24.06 -1.55 19.64
N ASP A 225 24.29 -0.63 18.71
CA ASP A 225 24.70 0.75 18.97
C ASP A 225 23.54 1.69 19.33
N GLY A 226 22.33 1.15 19.50
CA GLY A 226 21.13 1.94 19.76
C GLY A 226 20.57 2.65 18.52
N SER A 227 21.07 2.39 17.33
CA SER A 227 20.61 3.02 16.10
C SER A 227 19.45 2.27 15.45
N VAL A 228 18.72 3.01 14.61
CA VAL A 228 17.56 2.56 13.87
C VAL A 228 17.73 2.92 12.40
N ASN A 229 17.75 1.94 11.52
CA ASN A 229 17.81 2.18 10.08
C ASN A 229 16.40 2.14 9.46
N ILE A 230 16.03 3.22 8.76
CA ILE A 230 14.72 3.40 8.12
C ILE A 230 14.94 3.57 6.62
N GLY A 231 14.43 2.63 5.83
CA GLY A 231 14.32 2.77 4.38
C GLY A 231 13.08 3.58 4.04
N MET A 232 13.27 4.70 3.37
CA MET A 232 12.19 5.59 2.94
C MET A 232 12.04 5.51 1.42
N PRO A 233 10.96 4.91 0.89
CA PRO A 233 10.63 5.03 -0.51
C PRO A 233 10.33 6.48 -0.87
N VAL A 234 11.00 6.98 -1.90
CA VAL A 234 10.83 8.34 -2.45
C VAL A 234 10.27 8.23 -3.85
N ASN A 235 9.19 8.95 -4.11
CA ASN A 235 8.57 9.00 -5.43
C ASN A 235 9.42 9.83 -6.39
N GLU A 236 9.82 9.23 -7.50
CA GLU A 236 10.56 9.87 -8.61
C GLU A 236 9.70 10.07 -9.86
N ARG A 237 8.40 9.89 -9.73
CA ARG A 237 7.47 9.99 -10.85
C ARG A 237 7.39 11.42 -11.35
N ALA A 238 7.74 11.60 -12.63
CA ALA A 238 7.52 12.85 -13.36
C ALA A 238 6.07 12.92 -13.87
N PRO A 239 5.55 14.12 -14.19
CA PRO A 239 4.30 14.25 -14.94
C PRO A 239 4.35 13.40 -16.21
N SER A 240 3.28 12.65 -16.50
CA SER A 240 3.19 11.71 -17.63
C SER A 240 4.10 10.47 -17.58
N ASP A 241 4.73 10.17 -16.46
CA ASP A 241 5.53 8.95 -16.28
C ASP A 241 4.67 7.70 -16.37
N THR A 242 5.08 6.75 -17.20
CA THR A 242 4.35 5.50 -17.45
C THR A 242 4.98 4.28 -16.78
N ARG A 243 6.10 4.45 -16.06
CA ARG A 243 6.70 3.38 -15.27
C ARG A 243 5.66 2.82 -14.29
N ALA A 244 5.71 1.53 -14.03
CA ALA A 244 4.89 0.93 -12.98
C ALA A 244 5.40 1.37 -11.61
N ASN A 245 6.71 1.28 -11.42
CA ASN A 245 7.38 1.64 -10.18
C ASN A 245 8.39 2.77 -10.48
N ALA A 246 8.08 3.95 -9.99
CA ALA A 246 8.94 5.13 -10.09
C ALA A 246 9.38 5.56 -8.68
N VAL A 247 10.02 4.63 -7.98
CA VAL A 247 10.39 4.77 -6.57
C VAL A 247 11.85 4.41 -6.37
N THR A 248 12.56 5.21 -5.59
CA THR A 248 13.88 4.89 -5.05
C THR A 248 13.81 4.79 -3.52
N ASN A 249 14.79 4.17 -2.89
CA ASN A 249 14.86 4.07 -1.43
C ASN A 249 15.98 4.94 -0.89
N VAL A 250 15.66 5.76 0.09
CA VAL A 250 16.61 6.58 0.84
C VAL A 250 16.74 6.03 2.26
N ASP A 251 17.95 5.68 2.65
CA ASP A 251 18.21 5.12 3.97
C ASP A 251 18.52 6.24 4.97
N VAL A 252 17.84 6.20 6.11
CA VAL A 252 17.98 7.16 7.21
C VAL A 252 18.30 6.41 8.49
N THR A 253 19.47 6.68 9.07
CA THR A 253 19.86 6.12 10.37
C THR A 253 19.56 7.14 11.48
N LEU A 254 18.86 6.68 12.52
CA LEU A 254 18.43 7.51 13.65
C LEU A 254 18.87 6.86 14.97
N GLY A 255 19.26 7.67 15.94
CA GLY A 255 19.45 7.19 17.30
C GLY A 255 18.11 6.78 17.96
N SER A 256 18.16 5.85 18.89
CA SER A 256 16.96 5.33 19.59
C SER A 256 16.54 6.16 20.81
N ALA A 257 17.21 7.27 21.10
CA ALA A 257 16.86 8.14 22.23
C ALA A 257 15.42 8.64 22.17
N ALA A 258 14.84 8.99 23.30
CA ALA A 258 13.43 9.38 23.45
C ALA A 258 13.03 10.50 22.48
N ILE A 259 12.34 10.12 21.39
CA ILE A 259 12.04 10.97 20.24
C ILE A 259 10.61 11.53 20.30
N THR A 260 9.89 11.27 21.38
CA THR A 260 8.47 11.63 21.51
C THR A 260 8.23 13.14 21.62
N THR A 261 9.17 13.88 22.16
CA THR A 261 9.04 15.31 22.42
C THR A 261 9.78 16.22 21.43
N ASP A 262 10.94 15.79 20.92
CA ASP A 262 11.74 16.58 19.97
C ASP A 262 11.99 15.83 18.66
N LEU A 263 11.44 16.35 17.59
CA LEU A 263 11.50 15.77 16.25
C LEU A 263 12.51 16.49 15.35
N ARG A 264 13.30 17.43 15.87
CA ARG A 264 14.24 18.23 15.07
C ARG A 264 15.34 17.37 14.47
N GLU A 265 15.89 16.45 15.25
CA GLU A 265 16.93 15.53 14.77
C GLU A 265 16.44 14.61 13.64
N ILE A 266 15.23 14.03 13.79
CA ILE A 266 14.63 13.19 12.75
C ILE A 266 14.44 14.00 11.46
N ARG A 267 13.89 15.21 11.57
CA ARG A 267 13.68 16.08 10.41
C ARG A 267 15.00 16.45 9.74
N ALA A 268 16.02 16.74 10.52
CA ALA A 268 17.34 17.08 10.01
C ALA A 268 17.99 15.86 9.32
N ALA A 269 17.89 14.66 9.90
CA ALA A 269 18.42 13.44 9.32
C ALA A 269 17.72 13.10 7.98
N ILE A 270 16.39 13.16 7.95
CA ILE A 270 15.61 12.94 6.73
C ILE A 270 15.98 13.97 5.66
N LYS A 271 16.07 15.26 6.04
CA LYS A 271 16.46 16.31 5.09
C LYS A 271 17.84 16.06 4.51
N ARG A 272 18.83 15.74 5.36
CA ARG A 272 20.19 15.42 4.89
C ARG A 272 20.20 14.23 3.93
N ALA A 273 19.45 13.16 4.24
CA ALA A 273 19.38 11.97 3.40
C ALA A 273 18.75 12.29 2.03
N LEU A 274 17.68 13.09 2.01
CA LEU A 274 17.02 13.50 0.76
C LEU A 274 17.89 14.43 -0.08
N VAL A 275 18.63 15.36 0.55
CA VAL A 275 19.58 16.23 -0.16
C VAL A 275 20.70 15.39 -0.76
N ARG A 276 21.31 14.50 0.01
CA ARG A 276 22.34 13.59 -0.51
C ARG A 276 21.84 12.76 -1.69
N HIS A 277 20.64 12.20 -1.58
CA HIS A 277 20.05 11.44 -2.69
C HIS A 277 19.84 12.28 -3.95
N HIS A 278 19.53 13.57 -3.79
CA HIS A 278 19.39 14.49 -4.93
C HIS A 278 20.74 14.83 -5.58
N ASP A 279 21.76 14.99 -4.78
CA ASP A 279 23.08 15.45 -5.22
C ASP A 279 23.99 14.32 -5.69
N GLU A 280 23.80 13.10 -5.17
CA GLU A 280 24.62 11.93 -5.44
C GLU A 280 23.74 10.83 -6.14
N PRO A 281 24.10 10.39 -7.36
CA PRO A 281 23.42 9.27 -7.99
C PRO A 281 23.52 8.00 -7.16
N ASP A 282 22.41 7.27 -7.00
CA ASP A 282 22.43 5.98 -6.30
C ASP A 282 23.11 4.91 -7.18
N GLU A 283 24.33 4.52 -6.81
CA GLU A 283 25.13 3.54 -7.54
C GLU A 283 24.44 2.16 -7.69
N ARG A 284 23.48 1.84 -6.82
CA ARG A 284 22.69 0.60 -6.91
C ARG A 284 21.93 0.51 -8.23
N TRP A 285 21.51 1.64 -8.80
CA TRP A 285 20.82 1.69 -10.07
C TRP A 285 21.73 1.39 -11.27
N ALA A 286 23.03 1.62 -11.14
CA ALA A 286 24.00 1.31 -12.20
C ALA A 286 24.08 -0.20 -12.51
N LEU A 287 23.72 -1.06 -11.54
CA LEU A 287 23.73 -2.51 -11.69
C LEU A 287 22.43 -3.10 -12.30
N LEU A 288 21.37 -2.31 -12.39
CA LEU A 288 20.08 -2.79 -12.94
C LEU A 288 20.18 -3.39 -14.36
N PRO A 289 20.99 -2.87 -15.29
CA PRO A 289 21.13 -3.46 -16.61
C PRO A 289 21.67 -4.90 -16.58
N LEU A 290 22.38 -5.28 -15.52
CA LEU A 290 22.93 -6.63 -15.34
C LEU A 290 21.90 -7.63 -14.81
N VAL A 291 20.81 -7.16 -14.20
CA VAL A 291 19.79 -8.02 -13.56
C VAL A 291 19.22 -9.07 -14.51
N PRO A 292 18.88 -8.79 -15.77
CA PRO A 292 18.40 -9.80 -16.70
C PRO A 292 19.40 -10.91 -17.00
N LEU A 293 20.70 -10.64 -16.79
CA LEU A 293 21.79 -11.58 -17.07
C LEU A 293 22.06 -12.55 -15.88
N ILE A 294 21.51 -12.24 -14.70
CA ILE A 294 21.76 -13.00 -13.48
C ILE A 294 20.92 -14.29 -13.48
N PRO A 295 21.54 -15.48 -13.35
CA PRO A 295 20.81 -16.74 -13.21
C PRO A 295 19.88 -16.72 -11.99
N LYS A 296 18.67 -17.29 -12.11
CA LYS A 296 17.66 -17.31 -11.04
C LYS A 296 18.17 -17.71 -9.65
N PRO A 297 19.02 -18.77 -9.47
CA PRO A 297 19.49 -19.14 -8.14
C PRO A 297 20.42 -18.06 -7.53
N VAL A 298 21.24 -17.41 -8.36
CA VAL A 298 22.12 -16.31 -7.93
C VAL A 298 21.26 -15.09 -7.59
N PHE A 299 20.28 -14.78 -8.42
CA PHE A 299 19.36 -13.68 -8.19
C PHE A 299 18.56 -13.84 -6.87
N ARG A 300 18.11 -15.07 -6.54
CA ARG A 300 17.47 -15.35 -5.25
C ARG A 300 18.39 -15.05 -4.06
N ARG A 301 19.67 -15.40 -4.16
CA ARG A 301 20.66 -15.12 -3.10
C ARG A 301 20.91 -13.62 -2.98
N LEU A 302 21.08 -12.92 -4.10
CA LEU A 302 21.27 -11.46 -4.10
C LEU A 302 20.05 -10.73 -3.56
N LEU A 303 18.84 -11.12 -3.95
CA LEU A 303 17.60 -10.55 -3.40
C LEU A 303 17.53 -10.71 -1.88
N SER A 304 17.90 -11.87 -1.35
CA SER A 304 17.91 -12.09 0.10
C SER A 304 18.91 -11.19 0.83
N VAL A 305 19.99 -10.80 0.18
CA VAL A 305 20.97 -9.84 0.71
C VAL A 305 20.48 -8.40 0.55
N VAL A 306 19.91 -8.05 -0.59
CA VAL A 306 19.46 -6.68 -0.90
C VAL A 306 18.15 -6.33 -0.17
N THR A 307 17.22 -7.27 -0.08
CA THR A 307 15.94 -7.07 0.65
C THR A 307 16.03 -7.45 2.12
N GLY A 308 17.00 -8.30 2.48
CA GLY A 308 17.22 -8.82 3.81
C GLY A 308 18.25 -8.04 4.60
N GLY A 309 18.55 -6.81 4.25
CA GLY A 309 19.30 -5.91 5.15
C GLY A 309 18.65 -5.98 6.53
N ALA A 310 19.24 -6.86 7.37
CA ALA A 310 18.72 -7.24 8.66
C ALA A 310 18.48 -5.99 9.49
N ALA A 311 17.27 -5.64 9.75
CA ALA A 311 16.87 -4.54 10.60
C ALA A 311 16.39 -3.22 9.92
N THR A 312 16.14 -3.18 8.62
CA THR A 312 15.54 -1.97 8.01
C THR A 312 14.03 -1.92 8.24
N VAL A 313 13.55 -0.81 8.79
CA VAL A 313 12.12 -0.48 8.77
C VAL A 313 11.82 0.20 7.46
N VAL A 314 10.82 -0.24 6.74
CA VAL A 314 10.32 0.48 5.58
C VAL A 314 9.24 1.47 6.03
N SER A 315 9.40 2.74 5.71
CA SER A 315 8.39 3.78 6.02
C SER A 315 8.03 4.53 4.76
N SER A 316 6.91 4.13 4.16
CA SER A 316 6.37 4.72 2.95
C SER A 316 5.32 5.79 3.27
N ASN A 317 5.41 6.95 2.60
CA ASN A 317 4.44 8.02 2.75
C ASN A 317 3.97 8.50 1.37
N LEU A 318 2.71 8.23 1.08
CA LEU A 318 2.08 8.58 -0.20
C LEU A 318 1.73 10.08 -0.32
N GLY A 319 1.86 10.82 0.76
CA GLY A 319 1.51 12.22 0.76
C GLY A 319 0.00 12.48 0.81
N ALA A 320 -0.42 13.59 0.22
CA ALA A 320 -1.83 13.90 0.03
C ALA A 320 -2.32 13.23 -1.24
N LEU A 321 -3.31 12.37 -1.09
CA LEU A 321 -3.97 11.71 -2.20
C LEU A 321 -4.97 12.66 -2.86
N ASP A 322 -5.19 12.48 -4.17
CA ASP A 322 -6.31 13.15 -4.85
C ASP A 322 -7.63 12.67 -4.22
N PRO A 323 -8.54 13.59 -3.88
CA PRO A 323 -9.85 13.22 -3.34
C PRO A 323 -10.63 12.21 -4.19
N ALA A 324 -10.47 12.22 -5.51
CA ALA A 324 -11.14 11.28 -6.40
C ALA A 324 -10.74 9.82 -6.11
N ALA A 325 -9.54 9.56 -5.58
CA ALA A 325 -9.11 8.23 -5.17
C ALA A 325 -9.94 7.65 -4.01
N ASN A 326 -10.69 8.48 -3.28
CA ASN A 326 -11.59 8.05 -2.19
C ASN A 326 -13.04 7.86 -2.64
N ARG A 327 -13.32 7.86 -3.95
CA ARG A 327 -14.69 7.86 -4.51
C ARG A 327 -14.95 6.71 -5.48
N PRO A 328 -14.73 5.45 -5.10
CA PRO A 328 -14.94 4.34 -6.04
C PRO A 328 -16.42 4.12 -6.43
N ASP A 329 -17.37 4.62 -5.65
CA ASP A 329 -18.80 4.59 -5.98
C ASP A 329 -19.35 5.94 -6.45
N GLY A 330 -18.47 6.94 -6.64
CA GLY A 330 -18.85 8.31 -6.99
C GLY A 330 -19.01 9.25 -5.78
N THR A 331 -18.98 8.70 -4.56
CA THR A 331 -19.12 9.47 -3.31
C THR A 331 -17.96 9.17 -2.37
N ASP A 332 -17.67 10.06 -1.42
CA ASP A 332 -16.58 9.88 -0.49
C ASP A 332 -16.81 8.68 0.43
N ALA A 333 -15.84 7.78 0.52
CA ALA A 333 -15.81 6.76 1.56
C ALA A 333 -15.52 7.40 2.93
N ASP A 334 -16.13 6.83 3.98
CA ASP A 334 -15.93 7.28 5.36
C ASP A 334 -14.52 6.98 5.85
N TYR A 335 -13.95 5.84 5.43
CA TYR A 335 -12.58 5.44 5.75
C TYR A 335 -11.88 4.96 4.49
N PHE A 336 -10.59 5.31 4.38
CA PHE A 336 -9.69 4.83 3.35
C PHE A 336 -8.38 4.38 3.96
N ALA A 337 -7.85 3.25 3.50
CA ALA A 337 -6.49 2.83 3.77
C ALA A 337 -5.89 2.08 2.58
N MET A 338 -4.58 2.12 2.47
CA MET A 338 -3.81 1.28 1.56
C MET A 338 -2.81 0.48 2.38
N LYS A 339 -2.64 -0.79 2.07
CA LYS A 339 -1.65 -1.67 2.73
C LYS A 339 -0.90 -2.51 1.72
N SER A 340 0.36 -2.84 2.06
CA SER A 340 1.12 -3.87 1.36
C SER A 340 0.87 -5.22 2.01
N VAL A 341 0.69 -6.25 1.19
CA VAL A 341 0.40 -7.62 1.66
C VAL A 341 1.31 -8.59 0.92
N TYR A 342 1.80 -9.59 1.64
CA TYR A 342 2.71 -10.60 1.11
C TYR A 342 2.12 -12.00 1.29
N PRO A 343 1.16 -12.42 0.46
CA PRO A 343 0.55 -13.74 0.57
C PRO A 343 1.60 -14.83 0.31
N GLY A 344 1.58 -15.86 1.15
CA GLY A 344 2.50 -17.00 1.04
C GLY A 344 3.87 -16.80 1.70
N VAL A 345 4.13 -15.65 2.34
CA VAL A 345 5.32 -15.48 3.17
C VAL A 345 5.17 -16.32 4.44
N THR A 346 6.18 -17.14 4.72
CA THR A 346 6.19 -18.10 5.83
C THR A 346 6.99 -17.60 7.03
N ALA A 347 6.77 -18.18 8.22
CA ALA A 347 7.58 -17.91 9.40
C ALA A 347 9.09 -18.14 9.12
N ALA A 348 9.43 -19.19 8.34
CA ALA A 348 10.82 -19.45 7.93
C ALA A 348 11.41 -18.30 7.10
N THR A 349 10.61 -17.65 6.25
CA THR A 349 11.05 -16.45 5.52
C THR A 349 11.25 -15.29 6.49
N MET A 350 10.34 -15.07 7.43
CA MET A 350 10.47 -14.03 8.45
C MET A 350 11.72 -14.24 9.32
N HIS A 351 12.05 -15.50 9.67
CA HIS A 351 13.30 -15.80 10.37
C HIS A 351 14.53 -15.44 9.55
N ARG A 352 14.56 -15.76 8.26
CA ARG A 352 15.69 -15.40 7.38
C ARG A 352 15.89 -13.88 7.23
N THR A 353 14.80 -13.11 7.23
CA THR A 353 14.84 -11.64 7.11
C THR A 353 14.91 -10.94 8.47
N ASN A 354 15.12 -11.69 9.54
CA ASN A 354 15.12 -11.15 10.91
C ASN A 354 13.84 -10.34 11.24
N GLY A 355 12.68 -10.87 10.84
CA GLY A 355 11.37 -10.27 11.00
C GLY A 355 11.03 -9.21 9.92
N ALA A 356 9.95 -8.47 10.12
CA ALA A 356 9.51 -7.39 9.23
C ALA A 356 8.85 -6.25 10.01
N LEU A 357 9.09 -5.01 9.57
CA LEU A 357 8.31 -3.84 9.98
C LEU A 357 8.21 -2.88 8.80
N ALA A 358 6.99 -2.69 8.33
CA ALA A 358 6.72 -1.76 7.24
C ALA A 358 5.51 -0.89 7.61
N LEU A 359 5.63 0.39 7.31
CA LEU A 359 4.58 1.38 7.48
C LEU A 359 4.24 1.99 6.11
N LEU A 360 2.95 2.10 5.85
CA LEU A 360 2.43 2.82 4.69
C LEU A 360 1.43 3.85 5.19
N SER A 361 1.60 5.09 4.80
CA SER A 361 0.75 6.18 5.23
C SER A 361 0.37 7.10 4.08
N GLY A 362 -0.74 7.79 4.25
CA GLY A 362 -1.20 8.81 3.32
C GLY A 362 -2.29 9.66 3.94
N ARG A 363 -2.72 10.70 3.22
CA ARG A 363 -3.78 11.60 3.66
C ARG A 363 -4.81 11.80 2.57
N VAL A 364 -6.08 11.64 2.94
CA VAL A 364 -7.23 11.96 2.09
C VAL A 364 -8.28 12.70 2.91
N HIS A 365 -8.91 13.72 2.38
CA HIS A 365 -9.92 14.56 3.05
C HIS A 365 -9.51 15.04 4.45
N GLY A 366 -8.24 15.40 4.64
CA GLY A 366 -7.74 15.85 5.93
C GLY A 366 -7.51 14.76 6.97
N ARG A 367 -7.88 13.51 6.69
CA ARG A 367 -7.64 12.33 7.52
C ARG A 367 -6.35 11.65 7.12
N VAL A 368 -5.56 11.19 8.09
CA VAL A 368 -4.34 10.40 7.86
C VAL A 368 -4.66 8.94 8.16
N PHE A 369 -4.29 8.06 7.25
CA PHE A 369 -4.26 6.62 7.52
C PHE A 369 -2.81 6.16 7.69
N ILE A 370 -2.62 5.15 8.52
CA ILE A 370 -1.35 4.44 8.70
C ILE A 370 -1.66 2.95 8.70
N SER A 371 -1.05 2.23 7.77
CA SER A 371 -1.12 0.77 7.71
C SER A 371 0.22 0.20 8.15
N VAL A 372 0.20 -0.82 8.98
CA VAL A 372 1.41 -1.40 9.56
C VAL A 372 1.42 -2.90 9.32
N LEU A 373 2.54 -3.37 8.84
CA LEU A 373 2.89 -4.77 8.76
C LEU A 373 4.07 -5.01 9.70
N ALA A 374 3.90 -5.93 10.65
CA ALA A 374 4.95 -6.27 11.59
C ALA A 374 5.03 -7.77 11.81
N TYR A 375 6.26 -8.28 11.96
CA TYR A 375 6.54 -9.63 12.43
C TYR A 375 7.76 -9.58 13.34
N GLU A 376 7.61 -10.01 14.58
CA GLU A 376 8.68 -10.04 15.57
C GLU A 376 9.09 -11.48 15.86
N LEU A 377 10.38 -11.76 15.84
CA LEU A 377 10.92 -13.08 16.14
C LEU A 377 10.78 -13.39 17.62
N GLY A 378 10.45 -14.66 17.94
CA GLY A 378 10.35 -15.11 19.31
C GLY A 378 9.13 -14.61 20.09
N ARG A 379 8.20 -13.89 19.42
CA ARG A 379 6.94 -13.43 20.01
C ARG A 379 5.72 -14.01 19.30
N HIS A 380 4.61 -14.04 20.01
CA HIS A 380 3.31 -14.33 19.43
C HIS A 380 2.87 -13.09 18.61
N ASN A 381 2.87 -13.24 17.28
CA ASN A 381 2.44 -12.20 16.35
C ASN A 381 0.92 -12.28 16.15
N SER A 382 0.19 -11.26 16.59
CA SER A 382 -1.25 -11.14 16.41
C SER A 382 -1.64 -9.71 16.02
N ASN A 383 -2.74 -9.57 15.29
CA ASN A 383 -3.28 -8.25 14.95
C ASN A 383 -3.68 -7.47 16.21
N GLU A 384 -4.21 -8.13 17.22
CA GLU A 384 -4.60 -7.49 18.47
C GLU A 384 -3.38 -6.93 19.23
N GLY A 385 -2.31 -7.72 19.37
CA GLY A 385 -1.06 -7.25 19.98
C GLY A 385 -0.45 -6.07 19.22
N LEU A 386 -0.54 -6.09 17.88
CA LEU A 386 -0.09 -4.99 17.05
C LEU A 386 -0.94 -3.72 17.23
N ARG A 387 -2.28 -3.86 17.34
CA ARG A 387 -3.19 -2.73 17.62
C ARG A 387 -2.88 -2.09 18.98
N GLN A 388 -2.66 -2.90 20.00
CA GLN A 388 -2.32 -2.42 21.35
C GLN A 388 -0.98 -1.66 21.34
N ALA A 389 0.05 -2.21 20.71
CA ALA A 389 1.36 -1.56 20.56
C ALA A 389 1.25 -0.23 19.80
N LEU A 390 0.40 -0.19 18.76
CA LEU A 390 0.07 1.03 18.00
C LEU A 390 -0.59 2.08 18.86
N SER A 391 -1.66 1.72 19.53
CA SER A 391 -2.43 2.63 20.38
C SER A 391 -1.55 3.25 21.45
N LYS A 392 -0.70 2.44 22.11
CA LYS A 392 0.28 2.92 23.07
C LYS A 392 1.25 3.93 22.43
N THR A 393 1.86 3.58 21.30
CA THR A 393 2.81 4.48 20.62
C THR A 393 2.15 5.79 20.22
N LEU A 394 0.94 5.77 19.67
CA LEU A 394 0.23 6.99 19.30
C LEU A 394 -0.11 7.85 20.51
N SER A 395 -0.47 7.23 21.64
CA SER A 395 -0.68 7.90 22.91
C SER A 395 0.59 8.59 23.43
N ASP A 396 1.76 7.94 23.30
CA ASP A 396 3.05 8.51 23.66
C ASP A 396 3.37 9.79 22.86
N PHE A 397 2.83 9.90 21.63
CA PHE A 397 2.90 11.11 20.82
C PHE A 397 1.70 12.07 21.00
N SER A 398 0.82 11.81 21.97
CA SER A 398 -0.42 12.59 22.17
C SER A 398 -1.29 12.65 20.90
N LEU A 399 -1.34 11.56 20.14
CA LEU A 399 -2.13 11.43 18.93
C LEU A 399 -3.37 10.55 19.20
N ALA A 400 -4.55 11.11 19.01
CA ALA A 400 -5.79 10.33 19.03
C ALA A 400 -5.97 9.59 17.70
N ALA A 401 -6.20 8.29 17.76
CA ALA A 401 -6.39 7.46 16.59
C ALA A 401 -7.45 6.38 16.84
N THR A 402 -8.16 6.03 15.77
CA THR A 402 -9.05 4.87 15.77
C THR A 402 -8.29 3.71 15.11
N THR A 403 -8.33 2.54 15.72
CA THR A 403 -7.72 1.32 15.20
C THR A 403 -8.81 0.39 14.64
N GLY A 404 -8.59 -0.12 13.43
CA GLY A 404 -9.56 -1.00 12.74
C GLY A 404 -10.65 -0.23 12.00
N TRP A 405 -11.77 -0.88 11.75
CA TRP A 405 -12.85 -0.42 10.89
C TRP A 405 -14.15 -0.12 11.66
N HIS A 406 -14.05 0.07 12.97
CA HIS A 406 -15.22 0.29 13.83
C HIS A 406 -15.72 1.74 13.69
N THR A 407 -17.04 1.89 13.64
CA THR A 407 -17.67 3.19 13.77
C THR A 407 -17.35 3.75 15.15
N VAL A 408 -16.74 4.93 15.19
CA VAL A 408 -16.58 5.63 16.48
C VAL A 408 -17.96 6.13 16.87
N CYS A 409 -18.61 5.49 17.82
CA CYS A 409 -19.73 6.15 18.52
C CYS A 409 -19.18 7.47 19.09
N PRO A 410 -19.72 8.63 18.71
CA PRO A 410 -19.37 9.87 19.40
C PRO A 410 -19.83 9.75 20.86
N VAL A 411 -18.85 9.78 21.79
CA VAL A 411 -19.11 9.98 23.22
C VAL A 411 -19.45 11.43 23.47
#